data_954a7d62392b3bd8658d1b0cf552e7bd
#
_entry.id   954a7d62392b3bd8658d1b0cf552e7bd
#
_cell.length_a   1.000
_cell.length_b   1.000
_cell.length_c   1.000
_cell.angle_alpha   90.00
_cell.angle_beta   90.00
_cell.angle_gamma   90.00
#
_symmetry.space_group_name_H-M   'P 1'
#
loop_
_entity.id
_entity.type
_entity.pdbx_description
1 polymer ?
#
loop_
_entity_poly.entity_id
_entity_poly.type
_entity_poly.pdbx_seq_one_letter_code
_entity_poly.pdbx_strand_id
1 'polypeptide(L)'
;MPQTELASANRVAFLGQLSASIAEINQPISAVVMNAEAALRLLLAQPTDTEAVRRLLACIVKDGMRAGDIVNRTCALTKESAATEGMRGDQRCDH
;
A
#
# COMPACT_ATOMS: atom_id res chain seq x y z
N MET A 1 25.97 4.76 25.67
CA MET A 1 25.21 3.63 25.98
C MET A 1 24.81 2.84 24.81
N PRO A 2 25.31 1.71 24.68
CA PRO A 2 24.99 0.89 23.54
C PRO A 2 23.51 0.63 23.38
N GLN A 3 22.82 0.45 24.48
CA GLN A 3 21.41 0.18 24.42
C GLN A 3 20.62 1.32 23.82
N THR A 4 20.95 2.52 24.23
CA THR A 4 20.27 3.70 23.71
C THR A 4 20.55 3.88 22.24
N GLU A 5 21.80 3.64 21.85
CA GLU A 5 22.15 3.77 20.45
C GLU A 5 21.46 2.73 19.60
N LEU A 6 21.34 1.53 20.13
CA LEU A 6 20.69 0.47 19.41
C LEU A 6 19.22 0.77 19.22
N ALA A 7 18.56 1.27 20.24
CA ALA A 7 17.15 1.62 20.14
C ALA A 7 16.94 2.71 19.11
N SER A 8 17.84 3.68 19.09
CA SER A 8 17.75 4.75 18.12
C SER A 8 17.92 4.23 16.71
N ALA A 9 18.91 3.37 16.50
CA ALA A 9 19.15 2.81 15.19
C ALA A 9 17.96 1.98 14.73
N ASN A 10 17.38 1.22 15.63
CA ASN A 10 16.22 0.41 15.28
C ASN A 10 15.04 1.27 14.91
N ARG A 11 14.86 2.38 15.58
CA ARG A 11 13.78 3.28 15.27
C ARG A 11 13.96 3.90 13.89
N VAL A 12 15.17 4.30 13.57
CA VAL A 12 15.46 4.89 12.28
C VAL A 12 15.22 3.85 11.17
N ALA A 13 15.65 2.63 11.41
CA ALA A 13 15.45 1.56 10.44
C ALA A 13 13.97 1.29 10.22
N PHE A 14 13.20 1.28 11.30
CA PHE A 14 11.77 1.03 11.20
C PHE A 14 11.09 2.15 10.41
N LEU A 15 11.45 3.39 10.70
CA LEU A 15 10.89 4.53 9.99
C LEU A 15 11.27 4.51 8.52
N GLY A 16 12.49 4.08 8.23
CA GLY A 16 12.92 3.96 6.85
C GLY A 16 12.11 2.94 6.09
N GLN A 17 11.82 1.82 6.73
CA GLN A 17 11.01 0.79 6.11
C GLN A 17 9.57 1.26 5.91
N LEU A 18 9.03 1.99 6.86
CA LEU A 18 7.70 2.54 6.71
C LEU A 18 7.64 3.53 5.56
N SER A 19 8.65 4.39 5.47
CA SER A 19 8.69 5.36 4.37
C SER A 19 8.74 4.67 3.03
N ALA A 20 9.55 3.62 2.93
CA ALA A 20 9.65 2.87 1.69
C ALA A 20 8.32 2.21 1.35
N SER A 21 7.64 1.67 2.34
CA SER A 21 6.34 1.04 2.12
C SER A 21 5.31 2.05 1.64
N ILE A 22 5.32 3.24 2.22
CA ILE A 22 4.39 4.29 1.82
C ILE A 22 4.65 4.69 0.37
N ALA A 23 5.92 4.83 0.01
CA ALA A 23 6.28 5.17 -1.36
C ALA A 23 5.83 4.07 -2.32
N GLU A 24 5.98 2.82 -1.89
CA GLU A 24 5.57 1.69 -2.69
C GLU A 24 4.07 1.67 -2.93
N ILE A 25 3.30 2.04 -1.91
CA ILE A 25 1.85 2.05 -2.01
C ILE A 25 1.38 3.12 -2.98
N ASN A 26 2.08 4.23 -3.03
CA ASN A 26 1.69 5.33 -3.91
C ASN A 26 1.64 4.93 -5.37
N GLN A 27 2.49 4.03 -5.80
CA GLN A 27 2.52 3.63 -7.20
C GLN A 27 1.25 2.92 -7.64
N PRO A 28 0.82 1.85 -6.98
CA PRO A 28 -0.41 1.20 -7.42
C PRO A 28 -1.64 2.08 -7.21
N ILE A 29 -1.62 2.94 -6.19
CA ILE A 29 -2.75 3.82 -5.97
C ILE A 29 -2.86 4.84 -7.10
N SER A 30 -1.74 5.41 -7.52
CA SER A 30 -1.73 6.34 -8.65
C SER A 30 -2.23 5.65 -9.90
N ALA A 31 -1.81 4.41 -10.11
CA ALA A 31 -2.26 3.66 -11.28
C ALA A 31 -3.76 3.43 -11.23
N VAL A 32 -4.30 3.12 -10.05
CA VAL A 32 -5.74 2.93 -9.91
C VAL A 32 -6.48 4.21 -10.30
N VAL A 33 -6.02 5.34 -9.80
CA VAL A 33 -6.68 6.61 -10.10
C VAL A 33 -6.62 6.93 -11.58
N MET A 34 -5.44 6.76 -12.18
CA MET A 34 -5.28 7.06 -13.60
C MET A 34 -6.13 6.15 -14.46
N ASN A 35 -6.16 4.88 -14.14
CA ASN A 35 -6.95 3.92 -14.91
C ASN A 35 -8.45 4.18 -14.73
N ALA A 36 -8.85 4.57 -13.53
CA ALA A 36 -10.25 4.87 -13.29
C ALA A 36 -10.69 6.11 -14.08
N GLU A 37 -9.82 7.11 -14.11
CA GLU A 37 -10.14 8.32 -14.87
C GLU A 37 -10.22 8.01 -16.35
N ALA A 38 -9.32 7.18 -16.85
CA ALA A 38 -9.37 6.79 -18.25
C ALA A 38 -10.64 6.01 -18.55
N ALA A 39 -11.04 5.12 -17.65
CA ALA A 39 -12.26 4.36 -17.84
C ALA A 39 -13.48 5.26 -17.89
N LEU A 40 -13.50 6.28 -17.02
CA LEU A 40 -14.60 7.22 -17.03
C LEU A 40 -14.69 7.96 -18.36
N ARG A 41 -13.55 8.34 -18.90
CA ARG A 41 -13.54 9.03 -20.19
C ARG A 41 -14.05 8.11 -21.30
N LEU A 42 -13.65 6.84 -21.25
CA LEU A 42 -14.10 5.91 -22.26
C LEU A 42 -15.59 5.67 -22.20
N LEU A 43 -16.16 5.70 -21.01
CA LEU A 43 -17.59 5.51 -20.85
C LEU A 43 -18.38 6.66 -21.47
N LEU A 44 -17.76 7.84 -21.57
CA LEU A 44 -18.42 8.99 -22.17
C LEU A 44 -18.30 9.00 -23.68
N ALA A 45 -17.44 8.19 -24.23
CA ALA A 45 -17.23 8.14 -25.67
C ALA A 45 -18.37 7.41 -26.36
N GLN A 46 -18.55 7.75 -27.64
CA GLN A 46 -19.60 7.15 -28.43
C GLN A 46 -19.05 6.70 -29.76
N PRO A 47 -19.09 5.41 -30.05
CA PRO A 47 -19.60 4.35 -29.17
C PRO A 47 -18.61 4.03 -28.06
N THR A 48 -19.11 3.48 -26.98
CA THR A 48 -18.27 3.10 -25.86
C THR A 48 -17.48 1.85 -26.18
N ASP A 49 -16.18 1.91 -25.89
CA ASP A 49 -15.31 0.75 -26.05
C ASP A 49 -15.31 -0.05 -24.76
N THR A 50 -16.25 -0.95 -24.65
CA THR A 50 -16.40 -1.72 -23.42
C THR A 50 -15.21 -2.63 -23.13
N GLU A 51 -14.55 -3.10 -24.19
CA GLU A 51 -13.40 -3.96 -23.99
C GLU A 51 -12.24 -3.18 -23.35
N ALA A 52 -12.07 -1.94 -23.79
CA ALA A 52 -11.03 -1.10 -23.19
C ALA A 52 -11.36 -0.79 -21.75
N VAL A 53 -12.63 -0.50 -21.46
CA VAL A 53 -13.06 -0.24 -20.09
C VAL A 53 -12.80 -1.46 -19.22
N ARG A 54 -13.12 -2.63 -19.73
CA ARG A 54 -12.92 -3.84 -18.98
C ARG A 54 -11.45 -4.06 -18.64
N ARG A 55 -10.58 -3.78 -19.60
CA ARG A 55 -9.14 -3.94 -19.36
C ARG A 55 -8.65 -2.98 -18.31
N LEU A 56 -9.14 -1.75 -18.34
CA LEU A 56 -8.75 -0.76 -17.35
C LEU A 56 -9.23 -1.18 -15.96
N LEU A 57 -10.44 -1.70 -15.88
CA LEU A 57 -10.96 -2.16 -14.60
C LEU A 57 -10.16 -3.34 -14.07
N ALA A 58 -9.73 -4.24 -14.95
CA ALA A 58 -8.90 -5.36 -14.54
C ALA A 58 -7.57 -4.86 -13.97
N CYS A 59 -7.01 -3.83 -14.58
CA CYS A 59 -5.79 -3.24 -14.06
C CYS A 59 -6.01 -2.62 -12.69
N ILE A 60 -7.16 -1.99 -12.50
CA ILE A 60 -7.49 -1.40 -11.21
C ILE A 60 -7.55 -2.47 -10.13
N VAL A 61 -8.19 -3.59 -10.43
CA VAL A 61 -8.26 -4.68 -9.47
C VAL A 61 -6.87 -5.18 -9.12
N LYS A 62 -6.04 -5.37 -10.13
CA LYS A 62 -4.70 -5.88 -9.92
C LYS A 62 -3.87 -4.92 -9.07
N ASP A 63 -3.94 -3.64 -9.39
CA ASP A 63 -3.18 -2.65 -8.63
C ASP A 63 -3.71 -2.51 -7.22
N GLY A 64 -5.01 -2.64 -7.05
CA GLY A 64 -5.60 -2.60 -5.73
C GLY A 64 -5.13 -3.76 -4.87
N MET A 65 -5.06 -4.94 -5.46
CA MET A 65 -4.56 -6.10 -4.73
C MET A 65 -3.10 -5.93 -4.35
N ARG A 66 -2.33 -5.35 -5.25
CA ARG A 66 -0.93 -5.10 -4.97
C ARG A 66 -0.76 -4.11 -3.81
N ALA A 67 -1.58 -3.06 -3.82
CA ALA A 67 -1.54 -2.10 -2.72
C ALA A 67 -1.92 -2.77 -1.41
N GLY A 68 -2.91 -3.66 -1.45
CA GLY A 68 -3.32 -4.40 -0.27
C GLY A 68 -2.21 -5.26 0.29
N ASP A 69 -1.44 -5.90 -0.59
CA ASP A 69 -0.30 -6.70 -0.16
C ASP A 69 0.74 -5.85 0.55
N ILE A 70 0.99 -4.66 0.02
CA ILE A 70 1.95 -3.76 0.64
C ILE A 70 1.45 -3.32 2.02
N VAL A 71 0.17 -3.00 2.10
CA VAL A 71 -0.42 -2.61 3.39
C VAL A 71 -0.27 -3.74 4.40
N ASN A 72 -0.53 -4.97 3.98
CA ASN A 72 -0.42 -6.12 4.88
C ASN A 72 1.00 -6.30 5.38
N ARG A 73 1.97 -6.10 4.49
CA ARG A 73 3.37 -6.20 4.90
C ARG A 73 3.73 -5.12 5.91
N THR A 74 3.23 -3.91 5.66
CA THR A 74 3.49 -2.79 6.56
C THR A 74 2.86 -3.04 7.92
N CYS A 75 1.66 -3.60 7.94
CA CYS A 75 1.01 -3.93 9.18
C CYS A 75 1.78 -4.99 9.96
N ALA A 76 2.33 -5.96 9.25
CA ALA A 76 3.15 -6.99 9.90
C ALA A 76 4.36 -6.36 10.56
N LEU A 77 4.98 -5.40 9.88
CA LEU A 77 6.12 -4.69 10.46
C LEU A 77 5.72 -3.96 11.73
N THR A 78 4.57 -3.31 11.69
CA THR A 78 4.09 -2.57 12.85
C THR A 78 3.80 -3.50 14.01
N LYS A 79 3.21 -4.65 13.73
CA LYS A 79 2.93 -5.61 14.78
C LYS A 79 4.20 -6.14 15.40
N GLU A 80 5.19 -6.42 14.56
CA GLU A 80 6.46 -6.89 15.04
C GLU A 80 7.11 -5.86 15.95
N SER A 81 7.06 -4.61 15.54
CA SER A 81 7.64 -3.54 16.32
C SER A 81 6.95 -3.40 17.68
N ALA A 82 5.63 -3.47 17.65
CA ALA A 82 4.85 -3.37 18.87
C ALA A 82 5.16 -4.51 19.83
N ALA A 83 5.25 -5.71 19.27
CA ALA A 83 5.56 -6.87 20.09
C ALA A 83 6.94 -6.75 20.71
N THR A 84 7.89 -6.24 19.94
CA THR A 84 9.24 -6.07 20.42
C THR A 84 9.29 -5.09 21.57
N GLU A 85 8.47 -4.07 21.49
CA GLU A 85 8.44 -3.07 22.55
C GLU A 85 7.53 -3.45 23.71
N GLY A 86 6.89 -4.59 23.61
CA GLY A 86 6.02 -5.02 24.67
C GLY A 86 4.62 -4.45 24.61
N MET A 87 4.29 -3.76 23.56
CA MET A 87 2.96 -3.23 23.46
C MET A 87 2.02 -4.22 22.85
N ARG A 88 0.78 -4.18 23.25
CA ARG A 88 -0.17 -5.06 22.72
C ARG A 88 -0.62 -4.63 21.42
N GLY A 89 -0.44 -5.37 20.51
CA GLY A 89 -0.83 -5.06 19.20
C GLY A 89 -2.28 -5.27 18.99
N ASP A 90 -3.00 -4.22 19.14
CA ASP A 90 -4.36 -4.31 18.97
C ASP A 90 -4.81 -3.93 17.62
N GLN A 91 -3.93 -3.74 16.70
CA GLN A 91 -4.29 -3.30 15.42
C GLN A 91 -4.90 -4.34 14.58
N ARG A 92 -5.81 -3.97 13.77
CA ARG A 92 -6.41 -4.87 12.90
C ARG A 92 -5.93 -4.68 11.56
N CYS A 93 -4.91 -5.32 11.21
CA CYS A 93 -4.36 -5.26 9.88
C CYS A 93 -4.68 -6.47 9.09
N ASP A 94 -5.61 -7.22 9.51
CA ASP A 94 -5.96 -8.41 8.78
C ASP A 94 -7.24 -8.19 8.07
N HIS A 95 -7.44 -8.85 7.10
CA HIS A 95 -8.68 -8.78 6.40
C HIS A 95 -9.10 -10.02 5.93
#